data_12c01415781479f58559c8bfcdae32b1
#
_entry.id   12c01415781479f58559c8bfcdae32b1
#
_cell.length_a   1.000
_cell.length_b   1.000
_cell.length_c   1.000
_cell.angle_alpha   90.00
_cell.angle_beta   90.00
_cell.angle_gamma   90.00
#
_symmetry.space_group_name_H-M   'P 1'
#
loop_
_entity.id
_entity.type
_entity.pdbx_description
1 polymer ?
#
loop_
_entity_poly.entity_id
_entity_poly.type
_entity_poly.pdbx_seq_one_letter_code
_entity_poly.pdbx_strand_id
1 'polypeptide(L)'
;MKRLLLLALWSVLLFPLSAADWTVLVYMAADNNLWQNAVADVNSMESVSLPANLNLIVQTDMPADSGYPGGQRRKIRPDNSPSITSPLLESLGTIDSGDPQTLASFANWGFQKYPSQRRMLVIWGHGDNWFKADEGKWICPDEGAQSLISVSDGELKEALSGLPRLDILLFDACSMQSLEVLAEVGQAADIVIASEELVPAAGFPYQTIVPLFADGGVEEIAGQIVEEYLESYLPGGIQNPYGFTNPITCSAVRTSSLGVFFSGFRDFFLSKSQYWPTSMLPIRAKCWEMGTGYNDIDVGELLFRMDEAWDDLLEPGLAPLKDKWKACVVASGSLNILHDVGSAAIWFPRTQQYYDGLWRRYAKLEFARYRWFQILHRVFGPHGKPPSPELVSQGMVLSNLRLELKQPDYPDSLWYIVKPRPWVEGSQAIFAEPEFGQKTFFVYVPVSGPGWLEIEAVNPWGAISDSLYVAYDYEEPGLELLVAPNPVRSRSLASAKWYLPEGSTVMVELKLFNSRGQKVLSRSFEQTEPGEGIWLLSAEPDFRKLGRGIFILSLKVGKRSCLVKLAIL
;
A
#
# COMPACT_ATOMS: atom_id res chain seq x y z
N MET A 1 -28.11 38.33 63.93
CA MET A 1 -28.81 37.27 63.15
C MET A 1 -28.07 37.04 61.86
N LYS A 2 -27.21 36.03 61.83
CA LYS A 2 -26.44 35.65 60.61
C LYS A 2 -27.13 34.44 59.99
N ARG A 3 -27.66 34.60 58.76
CA ARG A 3 -28.20 33.48 57.97
C ARG A 3 -27.05 32.78 57.26
N LEU A 4 -26.79 31.52 57.61
CA LEU A 4 -25.96 30.60 56.83
C LEU A 4 -26.80 30.09 55.65
N LEU A 5 -26.31 30.34 54.42
CA LEU A 5 -26.76 29.64 53.21
C LEU A 5 -25.93 28.36 53.08
N LEU A 6 -26.57 27.20 53.24
CA LEU A 6 -26.02 25.90 52.85
C LEU A 6 -26.19 25.72 51.32
N LEU A 7 -25.10 25.81 50.56
CA LEU A 7 -25.00 25.37 49.18
C LEU A 7 -24.79 23.84 49.18
N ALA A 8 -25.81 23.08 48.83
CA ALA A 8 -25.68 21.66 48.56
C ALA A 8 -25.01 21.48 47.17
N LEU A 9 -23.75 21.11 47.16
CA LEU A 9 -23.07 20.63 45.96
C LEU A 9 -23.62 19.25 45.59
N TRP A 10 -24.43 19.19 44.56
CA TRP A 10 -24.75 17.93 43.90
C TRP A 10 -23.52 17.54 43.04
N SER A 11 -22.66 16.69 43.59
CA SER A 11 -21.67 15.98 42.80
C SER A 11 -22.40 14.92 41.96
N VAL A 12 -22.64 15.24 40.68
CA VAL A 12 -23.00 14.25 39.67
C VAL A 12 -21.77 13.33 39.52
N LEU A 13 -21.86 12.16 40.14
CA LEU A 13 -20.96 11.05 39.83
C LEU A 13 -21.21 10.65 38.37
N LEU A 14 -20.45 11.24 37.46
CA LEU A 14 -20.24 10.70 36.12
C LEU A 14 -19.53 9.36 36.31
N PHE A 15 -20.29 8.28 36.44
CA PHE A 15 -19.72 6.96 36.16
C PHE A 15 -19.19 7.01 34.72
N PRO A 16 -17.92 6.72 34.48
CA PRO A 16 -17.48 6.53 33.10
C PRO A 16 -18.36 5.40 32.56
N LEU A 17 -19.15 5.66 31.51
CA LEU A 17 -19.74 4.59 30.74
C LEU A 17 -18.52 3.75 30.30
N SER A 18 -18.42 2.53 30.84
CA SER A 18 -17.37 1.60 30.42
C SER A 18 -17.52 1.46 28.90
N ALA A 19 -16.51 1.89 28.16
CA ALA A 19 -16.48 1.64 26.72
C ALA A 19 -16.63 0.14 26.52
N ALA A 20 -17.38 -0.29 25.53
CA ALA A 20 -17.47 -1.70 25.18
C ALA A 20 -16.05 -2.26 24.91
N ASP A 21 -15.86 -3.55 25.13
CA ASP A 21 -14.57 -4.16 24.79
C ASP A 21 -14.40 -4.20 23.28
N TRP A 22 -15.48 -4.52 22.56
CA TRP A 22 -15.48 -4.62 21.12
C TRP A 22 -16.54 -3.76 20.43
N THR A 23 -16.18 -3.16 19.31
CA THR A 23 -17.11 -2.69 18.29
C THR A 23 -16.79 -3.42 16.99
N VAL A 24 -17.75 -4.22 16.54
CA VAL A 24 -17.72 -4.94 15.26
C VAL A 24 -18.65 -4.23 14.31
N LEU A 25 -18.10 -3.75 13.20
CA LEU A 25 -18.83 -3.13 12.10
C LEU A 25 -18.85 -4.09 10.92
N VAL A 26 -20.02 -4.30 10.34
CA VAL A 26 -20.19 -5.14 9.14
C VAL A 26 -20.71 -4.26 8.01
N TYR A 27 -19.90 -4.10 6.98
CA TYR A 27 -20.24 -3.38 5.75
C TYR A 27 -20.68 -4.37 4.69
N MET A 28 -21.98 -4.41 4.38
CA MET A 28 -22.58 -5.36 3.43
C MET A 28 -22.92 -4.66 2.13
N ALA A 29 -22.07 -4.80 1.13
CA ALA A 29 -22.32 -4.38 -0.25
C ALA A 29 -23.15 -5.44 -0.96
N ALA A 30 -24.47 -5.33 -0.83
CA ALA A 30 -25.45 -6.32 -1.25
C ALA A 30 -26.46 -5.80 -2.30
N ASP A 31 -26.23 -4.63 -2.91
CA ASP A 31 -27.00 -4.22 -4.09
C ASP A 31 -26.54 -4.97 -5.35
N ASN A 32 -26.66 -6.29 -5.27
CA ASN A 32 -26.28 -7.27 -6.28
C ASN A 32 -26.99 -8.61 -6.01
N ASN A 33 -26.60 -9.67 -6.70
CA ASN A 33 -27.20 -11.00 -6.58
C ASN A 33 -27.00 -11.70 -5.22
N LEU A 34 -26.21 -11.12 -4.26
CA LEU A 34 -26.00 -11.68 -2.92
C LEU A 34 -26.95 -11.13 -1.86
N TRP A 35 -27.93 -10.26 -2.18
CA TRP A 35 -28.78 -9.62 -1.20
C TRP A 35 -29.54 -10.61 -0.28
N GLN A 36 -29.95 -11.77 -0.79
CA GLN A 36 -30.64 -12.81 0.00
C GLN A 36 -29.70 -13.42 1.04
N ASN A 37 -28.40 -13.56 0.72
CA ASN A 37 -27.37 -14.02 1.63
C ASN A 37 -27.10 -12.98 2.71
N ALA A 38 -27.09 -11.69 2.37
CA ALA A 38 -26.97 -10.62 3.35
C ALA A 38 -28.11 -10.64 4.37
N VAL A 39 -29.37 -10.89 3.93
CA VAL A 39 -30.51 -11.08 4.85
C VAL A 39 -30.30 -12.29 5.75
N ALA A 40 -29.82 -13.43 5.19
CA ALA A 40 -29.55 -14.64 5.96
C ALA A 40 -28.46 -14.42 7.02
N ASP A 41 -27.40 -13.69 6.67
CA ASP A 41 -26.29 -13.41 7.58
C ASP A 41 -26.67 -12.43 8.71
N VAL A 42 -27.48 -11.42 8.40
CA VAL A 42 -28.04 -10.56 9.46
C VAL A 42 -28.91 -11.38 10.42
N ASN A 43 -29.79 -12.25 9.90
CA ASN A 43 -30.59 -13.17 10.73
C ASN A 43 -29.71 -14.13 11.54
N SER A 44 -28.60 -14.61 10.96
CA SER A 44 -27.60 -15.44 11.66
C SER A 44 -26.99 -14.69 12.84
N MET A 45 -26.67 -13.39 12.69
CA MET A 45 -26.20 -12.54 13.79
C MET A 45 -27.29 -12.31 14.85
N GLU A 46 -28.56 -12.19 14.43
CA GLU A 46 -29.72 -12.01 15.32
C GLU A 46 -30.08 -13.29 16.11
N SER A 47 -29.72 -14.48 15.56
CA SER A 47 -30.10 -15.78 16.13
C SER A 47 -29.43 -16.13 17.46
N VAL A 48 -28.44 -15.35 17.90
CA VAL A 48 -27.61 -15.63 19.08
C VAL A 48 -27.64 -14.51 20.11
N SER A 49 -27.38 -14.87 21.37
CA SER A 49 -27.19 -13.88 22.43
C SER A 49 -25.89 -13.11 22.20
N LEU A 50 -25.97 -11.79 22.22
CA LEU A 50 -24.79 -10.94 22.09
C LEU A 50 -24.04 -10.83 23.43
N PRO A 51 -22.70 -10.89 23.44
CA PRO A 51 -21.89 -10.51 24.59
C PRO A 51 -22.25 -9.09 25.07
N ALA A 52 -22.33 -8.90 26.39
CA ALA A 52 -22.74 -7.61 26.96
C ALA A 52 -21.81 -6.44 26.66
N ASN A 53 -20.55 -6.77 26.36
CA ASN A 53 -19.43 -5.86 26.03
C ASN A 53 -19.24 -5.65 24.52
N LEU A 54 -20.16 -6.15 23.67
CA LEU A 54 -20.09 -6.07 22.22
C LEU A 54 -21.07 -5.03 21.65
N ASN A 55 -20.59 -4.14 20.81
CA ASN A 55 -21.39 -3.40 19.86
C ASN A 55 -21.27 -4.08 18.49
N LEU A 56 -22.36 -4.63 17.97
CA LEU A 56 -22.44 -5.21 16.64
C LEU A 56 -23.36 -4.34 15.77
N ILE A 57 -22.78 -3.70 14.76
CA ILE A 57 -23.47 -2.72 13.90
C ILE A 57 -23.30 -3.16 12.45
N VAL A 58 -24.39 -3.20 11.70
CA VAL A 58 -24.41 -3.56 10.29
C VAL A 58 -24.87 -2.36 9.47
N GLN A 59 -24.20 -2.08 8.36
CA GLN A 59 -24.71 -1.29 7.25
C GLN A 59 -24.93 -2.22 6.07
N THR A 60 -26.15 -2.27 5.58
CA THR A 60 -26.51 -2.98 4.35
C THR A 60 -26.79 -1.98 3.25
N ASP A 61 -26.55 -2.37 2.01
CA ASP A 61 -27.09 -1.77 0.81
C ASP A 61 -27.70 -2.87 -0.02
N MET A 62 -28.99 -2.79 -0.31
CA MET A 62 -29.73 -3.86 -0.97
C MET A 62 -30.64 -3.31 -2.09
N PRO A 63 -30.94 -4.11 -3.14
CA PRO A 63 -31.78 -3.70 -4.25
C PRO A 63 -33.22 -3.38 -3.81
N ALA A 64 -33.92 -2.65 -4.66
CA ALA A 64 -35.25 -2.11 -4.36
C ALA A 64 -36.32 -3.19 -4.03
N ASP A 65 -36.16 -4.39 -4.54
CA ASP A 65 -37.07 -5.53 -4.37
C ASP A 65 -36.70 -6.48 -3.24
N SER A 66 -35.63 -6.19 -2.50
CA SER A 66 -35.15 -7.03 -1.38
C SER A 66 -36.07 -7.07 -0.16
N GLY A 67 -37.00 -6.12 -0.03
CA GLY A 67 -37.76 -5.87 1.21
C GLY A 67 -37.00 -4.95 2.21
N TYR A 68 -35.72 -4.69 1.99
CA TYR A 68 -34.84 -3.83 2.80
C TYR A 68 -34.04 -2.86 1.92
N PRO A 69 -34.69 -2.06 1.05
CA PRO A 69 -34.05 -1.35 -0.04
C PRO A 69 -33.08 -0.27 0.42
N GLY A 70 -31.99 -0.12 -0.35
CA GLY A 70 -30.98 0.92 -0.16
C GLY A 70 -30.15 0.78 1.09
N GLY A 71 -29.47 1.87 1.45
CA GLY A 71 -28.58 1.92 2.60
C GLY A 71 -29.33 1.96 3.94
N GLN A 72 -29.07 0.98 4.81
CA GLN A 72 -29.66 0.90 6.14
C GLN A 72 -28.61 0.56 7.21
N ARG A 73 -28.61 1.31 8.32
CA ARG A 73 -27.77 1.01 9.49
C ARG A 73 -28.61 0.44 10.61
N ARG A 74 -28.16 -0.68 11.17
CA ARG A 74 -28.84 -1.37 12.27
C ARG A 74 -27.87 -1.73 13.38
N LYS A 75 -28.35 -1.72 14.63
CA LYS A 75 -27.63 -2.33 15.75
C LYS A 75 -28.28 -3.69 16.03
N ILE A 76 -27.51 -4.74 15.87
CA ILE A 76 -28.00 -6.11 16.02
C ILE A 76 -28.53 -6.35 17.41
N ARG A 77 -29.67 -7.05 17.48
CA ARG A 77 -30.31 -7.54 18.70
C ARG A 77 -30.79 -8.96 18.50
N PRO A 78 -30.71 -9.80 19.54
CA PRO A 78 -31.17 -11.18 19.46
C PRO A 78 -32.64 -11.29 19.05
N ASP A 79 -32.90 -12.12 18.05
CA ASP A 79 -34.24 -12.47 17.53
C ASP A 79 -34.17 -13.83 16.81
N ASN A 80 -35.29 -14.53 16.72
CA ASN A 80 -35.38 -15.83 16.02
C ASN A 80 -36.36 -15.79 14.85
N SER A 81 -36.77 -14.61 14.39
CA SER A 81 -37.62 -14.48 13.21
C SER A 81 -36.81 -14.65 11.93
N PRO A 82 -37.43 -15.05 10.81
CA PRO A 82 -36.73 -15.14 9.52
C PRO A 82 -36.55 -13.77 8.83
N SER A 83 -37.00 -12.69 9.49
CA SER A 83 -36.89 -11.32 8.97
C SER A 83 -35.97 -10.49 9.85
N ILE A 84 -35.23 -9.55 9.25
CA ILE A 84 -34.38 -8.63 10.00
C ILE A 84 -35.26 -7.75 10.93
N THR A 85 -35.11 -7.92 12.25
CA THR A 85 -35.87 -7.20 13.27
C THR A 85 -35.05 -6.20 14.07
N SER A 86 -33.73 -6.27 13.95
CA SER A 86 -32.84 -5.33 14.63
C SER A 86 -33.22 -3.88 14.35
N PRO A 87 -33.20 -3.01 15.37
CA PRO A 87 -33.64 -1.62 15.24
C PRO A 87 -32.92 -0.88 14.14
N LEU A 88 -33.64 -0.25 13.24
CA LEU A 88 -33.13 0.68 12.27
C LEU A 88 -32.60 1.93 12.99
N LEU A 89 -31.31 2.20 12.84
CA LEU A 89 -30.66 3.39 13.37
C LEU A 89 -30.76 4.57 12.41
N GLU A 90 -30.53 4.28 11.12
CA GLU A 90 -30.54 5.26 10.04
C GLU A 90 -30.99 4.59 8.72
N SER A 91 -31.84 5.29 7.97
CA SER A 91 -32.13 4.97 6.56
C SER A 91 -31.41 6.00 5.71
N LEU A 92 -30.53 5.54 4.85
CA LEU A 92 -29.66 6.40 4.02
C LEU A 92 -30.25 6.66 2.62
N GLY A 93 -31.37 5.97 2.29
CA GLY A 93 -31.90 5.98 0.92
C GLY A 93 -30.99 5.23 -0.05
N THR A 94 -30.97 5.63 -1.30
CA THR A 94 -30.05 5.09 -2.29
C THR A 94 -28.64 5.55 -1.97
N ILE A 95 -27.73 4.61 -1.80
CA ILE A 95 -26.30 4.85 -1.63
C ILE A 95 -25.54 4.07 -2.70
N ASP A 96 -24.25 4.25 -2.79
CA ASP A 96 -23.35 3.50 -3.63
C ASP A 96 -22.38 2.72 -2.72
N SER A 97 -22.62 1.41 -2.57
CA SER A 97 -21.77 0.54 -1.75
C SER A 97 -20.44 0.17 -2.43
N GLY A 98 -20.28 0.48 -3.71
CA GLY A 98 -19.00 0.39 -4.43
C GLY A 98 -18.17 1.67 -4.36
N ASP A 99 -18.64 2.74 -3.70
CA ASP A 99 -17.85 3.94 -3.46
C ASP A 99 -16.98 3.77 -2.21
N PRO A 100 -15.63 3.90 -2.31
CA PRO A 100 -14.72 3.82 -1.16
C PRO A 100 -15.07 4.83 -0.05
N GLN A 101 -15.67 5.98 -0.38
CA GLN A 101 -16.09 6.97 0.62
C GLN A 101 -17.31 6.51 1.42
N THR A 102 -18.19 5.69 0.85
CA THR A 102 -19.33 5.09 1.56
C THR A 102 -18.83 4.13 2.65
N LEU A 103 -17.85 3.27 2.33
CA LEU A 103 -17.18 2.39 3.29
C LEU A 103 -16.50 3.20 4.40
N ALA A 104 -15.67 4.18 4.03
CA ALA A 104 -14.95 5.04 4.98
C ALA A 104 -15.91 5.80 5.91
N SER A 105 -17.00 6.33 5.36
CA SER A 105 -18.02 7.07 6.11
C SER A 105 -18.73 6.19 7.13
N PHE A 106 -19.11 4.96 6.75
CA PHE A 106 -19.71 4.01 7.68
C PHE A 106 -18.76 3.65 8.82
N ALA A 107 -17.54 3.28 8.51
CA ALA A 107 -16.57 2.85 9.50
C ALA A 107 -16.24 3.99 10.49
N ASN A 108 -16.00 5.21 10.00
CA ASN A 108 -15.76 6.36 10.86
C ASN A 108 -16.97 6.69 11.74
N TRP A 109 -18.18 6.72 11.15
CA TRP A 109 -19.42 6.94 11.90
C TRP A 109 -19.60 5.89 12.99
N GLY A 110 -19.40 4.62 12.67
CA GLY A 110 -19.62 3.51 13.59
C GLY A 110 -18.65 3.56 14.77
N PHE A 111 -17.36 3.70 14.54
CA PHE A 111 -16.35 3.75 15.60
C PHE A 111 -16.42 5.02 16.44
N GLN A 112 -16.88 6.14 15.89
CA GLN A 112 -17.14 7.36 16.67
C GLN A 112 -18.39 7.23 17.54
N LYS A 113 -19.47 6.66 17.02
CA LYS A 113 -20.74 6.53 17.73
C LYS A 113 -20.73 5.41 18.78
N TYR A 114 -19.94 4.37 18.55
CA TYR A 114 -19.81 3.20 19.42
C TYR A 114 -18.33 3.00 19.79
N PRO A 115 -17.77 3.84 20.66
CA PRO A 115 -16.39 3.72 21.07
C PRO A 115 -16.14 2.43 21.85
N SER A 116 -15.01 1.77 21.60
CA SER A 116 -14.59 0.53 22.24
C SER A 116 -13.08 0.47 22.41
N GLN A 117 -12.61 -0.51 23.17
CA GLN A 117 -11.17 -0.78 23.32
C GLN A 117 -10.60 -1.39 22.04
N ARG A 118 -11.37 -2.27 21.38
CA ARG A 118 -10.97 -3.04 20.21
C ARG A 118 -11.97 -2.86 19.07
N ARG A 119 -11.50 -2.93 17.85
CA ARG A 119 -12.26 -2.62 16.63
C ARG A 119 -12.10 -3.72 15.62
N MET A 120 -13.21 -4.19 15.09
CA MET A 120 -13.23 -5.08 13.93
C MET A 120 -14.11 -4.48 12.84
N LEU A 121 -13.63 -4.53 11.62
CA LEU A 121 -14.38 -4.23 10.41
C LEU A 121 -14.50 -5.49 9.58
N VAL A 122 -15.73 -5.84 9.21
CA VAL A 122 -16.02 -6.87 8.23
C VAL A 122 -16.41 -6.19 6.93
N ILE A 123 -15.77 -6.55 5.84
CA ILE A 123 -16.15 -6.15 4.47
C ILE A 123 -16.77 -7.38 3.82
N TRP A 124 -18.08 -7.30 3.57
CA TRP A 124 -18.90 -8.40 3.09
C TRP A 124 -19.41 -8.12 1.68
N GLY A 125 -19.31 -9.11 0.79
CA GLY A 125 -19.82 -9.05 -0.56
C GLY A 125 -18.99 -9.87 -1.55
N HIS A 126 -19.08 -9.56 -2.83
CA HIS A 126 -18.15 -10.12 -3.80
C HIS A 126 -16.72 -9.60 -3.59
N GLY A 127 -15.75 -10.46 -3.91
CA GLY A 127 -14.34 -10.14 -3.95
C GLY A 127 -13.64 -10.96 -5.04
N ASP A 128 -12.49 -10.49 -5.52
CA ASP A 128 -11.71 -11.21 -6.54
C ASP A 128 -10.23 -10.77 -6.53
N ASN A 129 -9.60 -10.85 -5.36
CA ASN A 129 -8.20 -10.50 -5.16
C ASN A 129 -7.90 -9.02 -5.53
N TRP A 130 -6.75 -8.77 -6.13
CA TRP A 130 -6.31 -7.43 -6.54
C TRP A 130 -6.80 -7.04 -7.95
N PHE A 131 -7.13 -8.01 -8.81
CA PHE A 131 -7.57 -7.76 -10.19
C PHE A 131 -8.28 -8.96 -10.82
N LYS A 132 -9.34 -8.70 -11.60
CA LYS A 132 -10.00 -9.65 -12.50
C LYS A 132 -9.96 -9.18 -13.96
N ALA A 133 -9.72 -10.11 -14.88
CA ALA A 133 -9.55 -9.82 -16.31
C ALA A 133 -10.84 -9.41 -17.02
N ASP A 134 -11.99 -9.96 -16.63
CA ASP A 134 -13.27 -9.75 -17.30
C ASP A 134 -14.31 -9.17 -16.32
N GLU A 135 -14.92 -8.04 -16.69
CA GLU A 135 -16.09 -7.41 -16.05
C GLU A 135 -15.94 -6.77 -14.65
N GLY A 136 -14.76 -6.25 -14.28
CA GLY A 136 -14.69 -5.21 -13.25
C GLY A 136 -15.28 -5.56 -11.87
N LYS A 137 -15.05 -6.77 -11.33
CA LYS A 137 -15.46 -7.15 -9.99
C LYS A 137 -14.21 -7.29 -9.11
N TRP A 138 -13.93 -6.30 -8.27
CA TRP A 138 -12.82 -6.39 -7.32
C TRP A 138 -13.34 -6.63 -5.91
N ILE A 139 -13.86 -5.60 -5.24
CA ILE A 139 -14.57 -5.81 -3.98
C ILE A 139 -15.79 -4.89 -3.91
N CYS A 140 -16.85 -5.37 -3.25
CA CYS A 140 -18.07 -4.59 -3.03
C CYS A 140 -18.72 -4.03 -4.31
N PRO A 141 -18.97 -4.82 -5.37
CA PRO A 141 -19.68 -4.30 -6.53
C PRO A 141 -21.10 -3.92 -6.16
N ASP A 142 -21.52 -2.76 -6.65
CA ASP A 142 -22.88 -2.23 -6.59
C ASP A 142 -23.46 -2.25 -8.01
N GLU A 143 -24.47 -3.10 -8.25
CA GLU A 143 -25.05 -3.24 -9.58
C GLU A 143 -25.98 -2.07 -9.91
N GLY A 144 -26.60 -1.44 -8.90
CA GLY A 144 -27.44 -0.27 -9.05
C GLY A 144 -26.64 0.96 -9.47
N ALA A 145 -25.52 1.21 -8.83
CA ALA A 145 -24.60 2.31 -9.13
C ALA A 145 -23.59 1.98 -10.24
N GLN A 146 -23.43 0.70 -10.61
CA GLN A 146 -22.41 0.21 -11.55
C GLN A 146 -20.98 0.59 -11.11
N SER A 147 -20.70 0.49 -9.84
CA SER A 147 -19.45 0.84 -9.19
C SER A 147 -18.85 -0.36 -8.45
N LEU A 148 -17.62 -0.20 -7.98
CA LEU A 148 -16.90 -1.17 -7.16
C LEU A 148 -15.67 -0.51 -6.53
N ILE A 149 -15.14 -1.08 -5.47
CA ILE A 149 -13.90 -0.62 -4.84
C ILE A 149 -12.71 -1.34 -5.48
N SER A 150 -11.81 -0.59 -6.11
CA SER A 150 -10.60 -1.13 -6.75
C SER A 150 -9.47 -1.30 -5.72
N VAL A 151 -8.84 -2.49 -5.72
CA VAL A 151 -7.61 -2.72 -4.96
C VAL A 151 -6.42 -2.14 -5.71
N SER A 152 -6.28 -2.46 -7.00
CA SER A 152 -5.11 -2.07 -7.81
C SER A 152 -4.99 -0.57 -8.10
N ASP A 153 -6.07 0.18 -7.98
CA ASP A 153 -6.04 1.64 -8.13
C ASP A 153 -5.95 2.37 -6.78
N GLY A 154 -5.85 1.61 -5.67
CA GLY A 154 -5.61 2.12 -4.33
C GLY A 154 -6.86 2.58 -3.56
N GLU A 155 -8.07 2.38 -4.11
CA GLU A 155 -9.32 2.84 -3.52
C GLU A 155 -9.63 2.15 -2.18
N LEU A 156 -9.40 0.83 -2.08
CA LEU A 156 -9.56 0.10 -0.82
C LEU A 156 -8.60 0.64 0.26
N LYS A 157 -7.35 0.88 -0.10
CA LYS A 157 -6.36 1.47 0.80
C LYS A 157 -6.77 2.87 1.23
N GLU A 158 -7.26 3.70 0.31
CA GLU A 158 -7.74 5.05 0.61
C GLU A 158 -8.92 5.01 1.58
N ALA A 159 -9.91 4.15 1.35
CA ALA A 159 -11.08 3.98 2.22
C ALA A 159 -10.69 3.63 3.66
N LEU A 160 -9.65 2.84 3.84
CA LEU A 160 -9.18 2.39 5.16
C LEU A 160 -8.18 3.36 5.81
N SER A 161 -7.51 4.22 5.06
CA SER A 161 -6.38 5.04 5.53
C SER A 161 -6.76 6.09 6.60
N GLY A 162 -8.00 6.55 6.58
CA GLY A 162 -8.53 7.55 7.53
C GLY A 162 -9.17 6.95 8.78
N LEU A 163 -9.21 5.63 8.91
CA LEU A 163 -9.83 4.94 10.04
C LEU A 163 -8.88 4.87 11.24
N PRO A 164 -9.42 4.81 12.47
CA PRO A 164 -8.63 4.34 13.59
C PRO A 164 -8.14 2.92 13.31
N ARG A 165 -6.90 2.61 13.72
CA ARG A 165 -6.34 1.28 13.49
C ARG A 165 -7.27 0.20 14.01
N LEU A 166 -7.51 -0.81 13.19
CA LEU A 166 -8.35 -1.95 13.49
C LEU A 166 -7.53 -3.05 14.18
N ASP A 167 -8.11 -3.74 15.13
CA ASP A 167 -7.52 -4.96 15.67
C ASP A 167 -7.70 -6.12 14.67
N ILE A 168 -8.88 -6.21 14.03
CA ILE A 168 -9.18 -7.21 13.01
C ILE A 168 -9.87 -6.56 11.82
N LEU A 169 -9.39 -6.87 10.61
CA LEU A 169 -10.09 -6.66 9.34
C LEU A 169 -10.43 -8.03 8.77
N LEU A 170 -11.73 -8.31 8.58
CA LEU A 170 -12.19 -9.55 7.97
C LEU A 170 -12.81 -9.26 6.61
N PHE A 171 -12.43 -10.03 5.61
CA PHE A 171 -13.08 -10.06 4.31
C PHE A 171 -13.97 -11.30 4.20
N ASP A 172 -15.28 -11.11 4.31
CA ASP A 172 -16.28 -12.11 3.92
C ASP A 172 -16.56 -11.92 2.43
N ALA A 173 -15.54 -12.23 1.65
CA ALA A 173 -15.47 -12.02 0.22
C ALA A 173 -14.43 -12.95 -0.42
N CYS A 174 -14.64 -13.34 -1.68
CA CYS A 174 -13.80 -14.30 -2.38
C CYS A 174 -12.38 -13.79 -2.60
N SER A 175 -11.39 -14.68 -2.43
CA SER A 175 -9.99 -14.52 -2.87
C SER A 175 -9.25 -13.30 -2.29
N MET A 176 -9.69 -12.76 -1.15
CA MET A 176 -9.08 -11.55 -0.57
C MET A 176 -7.82 -11.81 0.26
N GLN A 177 -7.43 -13.10 0.51
CA GLN A 177 -6.23 -13.41 1.25
C GLN A 177 -5.04 -13.61 0.31
N SER A 178 -4.45 -12.51 -0.11
CA SER A 178 -3.25 -12.52 -0.95
C SER A 178 -2.20 -11.53 -0.42
N LEU A 179 -0.92 -11.74 -0.79
CA LEU A 179 0.16 -10.83 -0.41
C LEU A 179 -0.06 -9.43 -0.97
N GLU A 180 -0.69 -9.34 -2.13
CA GLU A 180 -1.05 -8.10 -2.79
C GLU A 180 -2.06 -7.31 -1.95
N VAL A 181 -3.17 -7.93 -1.55
CA VAL A 181 -4.19 -7.30 -0.70
C VAL A 181 -3.60 -6.98 0.68
N LEU A 182 -2.88 -7.93 1.28
CA LEU A 182 -2.21 -7.73 2.58
C LEU A 182 -1.27 -6.54 2.58
N ALA A 183 -0.57 -6.28 1.48
CA ALA A 183 0.31 -5.10 1.37
C ALA A 183 -0.48 -3.78 1.33
N GLU A 184 -1.65 -3.77 0.69
CA GLU A 184 -2.51 -2.57 0.61
C GLU A 184 -3.15 -2.24 1.96
N VAL A 185 -3.64 -3.27 2.71
CA VAL A 185 -4.43 -3.06 3.92
C VAL A 185 -3.64 -3.17 5.22
N GLY A 186 -2.38 -3.64 5.17
CA GLY A 186 -1.59 -3.97 6.36
C GLY A 186 -1.31 -2.79 7.31
N GLN A 187 -1.45 -1.55 6.85
CA GLN A 187 -1.36 -0.37 7.71
C GLN A 187 -2.66 -0.08 8.47
N ALA A 188 -3.78 -0.62 8.03
CA ALA A 188 -5.09 -0.34 8.61
C ALA A 188 -5.47 -1.29 9.76
N ALA A 189 -4.95 -2.52 9.78
CA ALA A 189 -5.33 -3.53 10.76
C ALA A 189 -4.11 -4.25 11.36
N ASP A 190 -4.27 -4.84 12.56
CA ASP A 190 -3.26 -5.69 13.20
C ASP A 190 -3.33 -7.12 12.68
N ILE A 191 -4.55 -7.62 12.43
CA ILE A 191 -4.80 -8.94 11.85
C ILE A 191 -5.77 -8.79 10.68
N VAL A 192 -5.48 -9.49 9.58
CA VAL A 192 -6.37 -9.64 8.42
C VAL A 192 -6.83 -11.09 8.35
N ILE A 193 -8.15 -11.30 8.23
CA ILE A 193 -8.76 -12.62 8.07
C ILE A 193 -9.46 -12.65 6.71
N ALA A 194 -9.16 -13.65 5.88
CA ALA A 194 -9.79 -13.83 4.58
C ALA A 194 -9.56 -15.26 4.02
N SER A 195 -10.14 -15.52 2.86
CA SER A 195 -9.93 -16.73 2.07
C SER A 195 -9.07 -16.47 0.84
N GLU A 196 -8.21 -17.42 0.46
CA GLU A 196 -7.51 -17.44 -0.83
C GLU A 196 -8.42 -17.93 -1.95
N GLU A 197 -9.36 -18.81 -1.61
CA GLU A 197 -10.35 -19.40 -2.52
C GLU A 197 -11.67 -18.61 -2.52
N LEU A 198 -12.58 -19.07 -3.35
CA LEU A 198 -13.94 -18.57 -3.35
C LEU A 198 -14.62 -18.88 -2.00
N VAL A 199 -15.20 -17.86 -1.40
CA VAL A 199 -16.10 -18.02 -0.26
C VAL A 199 -17.45 -18.48 -0.77
N PRO A 200 -17.97 -19.66 -0.35
CA PRO A 200 -19.31 -20.07 -0.73
C PRO A 200 -20.36 -19.03 -0.29
N ALA A 201 -21.48 -18.97 -0.98
CA ALA A 201 -22.51 -17.95 -0.73
C ALA A 201 -23.09 -17.94 0.70
N ALA A 202 -22.88 -18.99 1.49
CA ALA A 202 -23.24 -19.03 2.90
C ALA A 202 -22.32 -18.21 3.81
N GLY A 203 -21.17 -17.73 3.30
CA GLY A 203 -20.28 -16.81 4.03
C GLY A 203 -19.67 -17.36 5.32
N PHE A 204 -19.37 -16.48 6.24
CA PHE A 204 -18.88 -16.82 7.58
C PHE A 204 -20.02 -17.19 8.53
N PRO A 205 -19.83 -18.15 9.48
CA PRO A 205 -20.87 -18.61 10.39
C PRO A 205 -21.07 -17.62 11.54
N TYR A 206 -21.78 -16.49 11.32
CA TYR A 206 -21.91 -15.41 12.30
C TYR A 206 -22.53 -15.87 13.63
N GLN A 207 -23.42 -16.88 13.62
CA GLN A 207 -24.00 -17.43 14.85
C GLN A 207 -22.98 -18.13 15.77
N THR A 208 -21.83 -18.59 15.23
CA THR A 208 -20.76 -19.15 16.05
C THR A 208 -19.66 -18.15 16.33
N ILE A 209 -19.46 -17.17 15.43
CA ILE A 209 -18.44 -16.13 15.56
C ILE A 209 -18.82 -15.05 16.59
N VAL A 210 -20.07 -14.59 16.61
CA VAL A 210 -20.51 -13.51 17.51
C VAL A 210 -20.27 -13.83 18.99
N PRO A 211 -20.50 -15.05 19.50
CA PRO A 211 -20.20 -15.40 20.89
C PRO A 211 -18.72 -15.32 21.27
N LEU A 212 -17.77 -15.43 20.31
CA LEU A 212 -16.34 -15.38 20.57
C LEU A 212 -15.89 -14.05 21.20
N PHE A 213 -16.64 -12.97 20.98
CA PHE A 213 -16.33 -11.65 21.52
C PHE A 213 -16.68 -11.49 23.01
N ALA A 214 -17.14 -12.54 23.67
CA ALA A 214 -17.42 -12.52 25.11
C ALA A 214 -16.12 -12.41 25.92
N ASP A 215 -15.06 -13.09 25.49
CA ASP A 215 -13.77 -13.18 26.18
C ASP A 215 -12.66 -13.48 25.16
N GLY A 216 -11.39 -13.32 25.55
CA GLY A 216 -10.25 -13.67 24.71
C GLY A 216 -9.43 -12.48 24.21
N GLY A 217 -8.20 -12.82 23.76
CA GLY A 217 -7.27 -11.91 23.11
C GLY A 217 -7.58 -11.74 21.62
N VAL A 218 -7.02 -10.71 20.98
CA VAL A 218 -7.23 -10.46 19.54
C VAL A 218 -6.78 -11.63 18.68
N GLU A 219 -5.60 -12.18 18.94
CA GLU A 219 -5.07 -13.33 18.18
C GLU A 219 -5.86 -14.63 18.45
N GLU A 220 -6.32 -14.81 19.67
CA GLU A 220 -7.15 -15.95 20.04
C GLU A 220 -8.50 -15.93 19.31
N ILE A 221 -9.19 -14.79 19.35
CA ILE A 221 -10.45 -14.59 18.62
C ILE A 221 -10.24 -14.75 17.10
N ALA A 222 -9.16 -14.21 16.55
CA ALA A 222 -8.86 -14.35 15.13
C ALA A 222 -8.60 -15.81 14.73
N GLY A 223 -7.90 -16.58 15.59
CA GLY A 223 -7.69 -18.02 15.39
C GLY A 223 -9.01 -18.81 15.46
N GLN A 224 -9.85 -18.52 16.45
CA GLN A 224 -11.16 -19.16 16.60
C GLN A 224 -12.10 -18.84 15.43
N ILE A 225 -12.08 -17.61 14.88
CA ILE A 225 -12.84 -17.28 13.66
C ILE A 225 -12.45 -18.18 12.50
N VAL A 226 -11.14 -18.43 12.30
CA VAL A 226 -10.65 -19.34 11.25
C VAL A 226 -11.13 -20.78 11.52
N GLU A 227 -11.05 -21.26 12.75
CA GLU A 227 -11.52 -22.59 13.15
C GLU A 227 -13.02 -22.74 12.89
N GLU A 228 -13.85 -21.82 13.39
CA GLU A 228 -15.29 -21.82 13.21
C GLU A 228 -15.70 -21.81 11.74
N TYR A 229 -14.98 -20.99 10.92
CA TYR A 229 -15.22 -20.96 9.49
C TYR A 229 -14.95 -22.34 8.85
N LEU A 230 -13.81 -22.95 9.12
CA LEU A 230 -13.45 -24.26 8.56
C LEU A 230 -14.39 -25.35 9.07
N GLU A 231 -14.68 -25.41 10.38
CA GLU A 231 -15.61 -26.38 10.96
C GLU A 231 -17.02 -26.27 10.38
N SER A 232 -17.49 -25.05 10.11
CA SER A 232 -18.80 -24.81 9.52
C SER A 232 -18.99 -25.41 8.13
N TYR A 233 -17.89 -25.59 7.39
CA TYR A 233 -17.86 -26.16 6.05
C TYR A 233 -17.52 -27.65 6.00
N LEU A 234 -17.28 -28.32 7.13
CA LEU A 234 -17.20 -29.77 7.17
C LEU A 234 -18.52 -30.40 6.70
N PRO A 235 -18.53 -31.62 6.11
CA PRO A 235 -19.74 -32.29 5.70
C PRO A 235 -20.75 -32.40 6.85
N GLY A 236 -21.93 -31.81 6.69
CA GLY A 236 -22.94 -31.72 7.74
C GLY A 236 -22.76 -30.53 8.71
N GLY A 237 -21.75 -29.70 8.50
CA GLY A 237 -21.55 -28.45 9.22
C GLY A 237 -22.60 -27.40 8.89
N ILE A 238 -22.66 -26.34 9.69
CA ILE A 238 -23.73 -25.35 9.67
C ILE A 238 -23.84 -24.58 8.34
N GLN A 239 -22.70 -24.32 7.67
CA GLN A 239 -22.64 -23.71 6.33
C GLN A 239 -22.62 -24.75 5.19
N ASN A 240 -22.44 -26.04 5.53
CA ASN A 240 -22.39 -27.13 4.56
C ASN A 240 -23.27 -28.33 4.96
N PRO A 241 -24.57 -28.11 5.19
CA PRO A 241 -25.49 -29.18 5.66
C PRO A 241 -25.63 -30.33 4.64
N TYR A 242 -25.33 -30.09 3.38
CA TYR A 242 -25.47 -31.07 2.29
C TYR A 242 -24.16 -31.76 1.89
N GLY A 243 -23.03 -31.42 2.52
CA GLY A 243 -21.75 -32.08 2.29
C GLY A 243 -21.10 -31.75 0.95
N PHE A 244 -21.14 -30.48 0.53
CA PHE A 244 -20.40 -30.02 -0.65
C PHE A 244 -18.89 -30.19 -0.46
N THR A 245 -18.17 -30.41 -1.55
CA THR A 245 -16.73 -30.63 -1.57
C THR A 245 -15.96 -29.52 -2.28
N ASN A 246 -16.47 -28.29 -2.21
CA ASN A 246 -15.77 -27.13 -2.74
C ASN A 246 -14.44 -26.92 -1.98
N PRO A 247 -13.39 -26.46 -2.66
CA PRO A 247 -12.18 -25.98 -2.01
C PRO A 247 -12.52 -24.83 -1.03
N ILE A 248 -12.05 -24.92 0.19
CA ILE A 248 -12.26 -23.93 1.24
C ILE A 248 -10.90 -23.58 1.83
N THR A 249 -10.61 -22.31 2.00
CA THR A 249 -9.42 -21.82 2.72
C THR A 249 -9.81 -20.69 3.65
N CYS A 250 -9.10 -20.54 4.75
CA CYS A 250 -9.19 -19.37 5.62
C CYS A 250 -7.89 -19.19 6.39
N SER A 251 -7.44 -17.97 6.53
CA SER A 251 -6.33 -17.65 7.42
C SER A 251 -6.48 -16.32 8.12
N ALA A 252 -5.78 -16.19 9.24
CA ALA A 252 -5.57 -14.97 9.98
C ALA A 252 -4.08 -14.59 9.91
N VAL A 253 -3.76 -13.42 9.36
CA VAL A 253 -2.39 -12.96 9.11
C VAL A 253 -2.10 -11.71 9.92
N ARG A 254 -1.01 -11.75 10.71
CA ARG A 254 -0.48 -10.63 11.50
C ARG A 254 0.29 -9.67 10.61
N THR A 255 -0.19 -8.43 10.50
CA THR A 255 0.37 -7.43 9.59
C THR A 255 1.70 -6.84 10.05
N SER A 256 1.94 -6.79 11.37
CA SER A 256 3.18 -6.26 11.94
C SER A 256 4.44 -7.04 11.49
N SER A 257 4.31 -8.31 11.13
CA SER A 257 5.39 -9.17 10.67
C SER A 257 5.60 -9.11 9.15
N LEU A 258 4.63 -8.60 8.38
CA LEU A 258 4.66 -8.60 6.91
C LEU A 258 5.87 -7.84 6.34
N GLY A 259 6.24 -6.68 6.91
CA GLY A 259 7.37 -5.91 6.41
C GLY A 259 8.70 -6.67 6.45
N VAL A 260 8.91 -7.48 7.49
CA VAL A 260 10.10 -8.35 7.63
C VAL A 260 10.06 -9.49 6.62
N PHE A 261 8.88 -10.11 6.46
CA PHE A 261 8.70 -11.17 5.46
C PHE A 261 8.88 -10.63 4.04
N PHE A 262 8.19 -9.56 3.65
CA PHE A 262 8.27 -8.98 2.32
C PHE A 262 9.69 -8.56 1.92
N SER A 263 10.43 -7.96 2.87
CA SER A 263 11.83 -7.61 2.62
C SER A 263 12.69 -8.85 2.42
N GLY A 264 12.52 -9.87 3.27
CA GLY A 264 13.21 -11.15 3.14
C GLY A 264 12.85 -11.88 1.83
N PHE A 265 11.59 -11.84 1.43
CA PHE A 265 11.08 -12.40 0.18
C PHE A 265 11.76 -11.74 -1.02
N ARG A 266 11.74 -10.40 -1.08
CA ARG A 266 12.43 -9.64 -2.11
C ARG A 266 13.91 -10.01 -2.20
N ASP A 267 14.62 -9.97 -1.08
CA ASP A 267 16.07 -10.18 -1.05
C ASP A 267 16.44 -11.61 -1.46
N PHE A 268 15.67 -12.59 -1.01
CA PHE A 268 15.82 -13.99 -1.40
C PHE A 268 15.65 -14.15 -2.92
N PHE A 269 14.52 -13.72 -3.47
CA PHE A 269 14.22 -13.90 -4.87
C PHE A 269 15.17 -13.10 -5.78
N LEU A 270 15.60 -11.91 -5.40
CA LEU A 270 16.59 -11.15 -6.17
C LEU A 270 17.98 -11.81 -6.15
N SER A 271 18.40 -12.34 -5.00
CA SER A 271 19.73 -13.01 -4.89
C SER A 271 19.87 -14.25 -5.76
N LYS A 272 18.76 -14.92 -6.07
CA LYS A 272 18.70 -16.16 -6.85
C LYS A 272 18.19 -15.98 -8.28
N SER A 273 18.02 -14.76 -8.70
CA SER A 273 17.32 -14.39 -9.94
C SER A 273 17.85 -15.05 -11.21
N GLN A 274 19.11 -15.43 -11.26
CA GLN A 274 19.73 -16.14 -12.41
C GLN A 274 19.15 -17.54 -12.67
N TYR A 275 18.50 -18.16 -11.66
CA TYR A 275 17.96 -19.51 -11.76
C TYR A 275 16.49 -19.57 -12.16
N TRP A 276 15.75 -18.44 -12.04
CA TRP A 276 14.30 -18.42 -12.17
C TRP A 276 13.75 -18.84 -13.54
N PRO A 277 14.36 -18.46 -14.68
CA PRO A 277 13.79 -18.81 -15.98
C PRO A 277 13.55 -20.30 -16.20
N THR A 278 14.36 -21.15 -15.58
CA THR A 278 14.32 -22.61 -15.79
C THR A 278 13.67 -23.39 -14.64
N SER A 279 13.66 -22.83 -13.43
CA SER A 279 13.25 -23.58 -12.23
C SER A 279 11.85 -23.22 -11.72
N MET A 280 11.39 -21.98 -11.89
CA MET A 280 10.16 -21.52 -11.25
C MET A 280 8.87 -22.06 -11.86
N LEU A 281 8.78 -22.21 -13.18
CA LEU A 281 7.57 -22.76 -13.83
C LEU A 281 7.32 -24.22 -13.46
N PRO A 282 8.32 -25.13 -13.42
CA PRO A 282 8.15 -26.48 -12.89
C PRO A 282 7.71 -26.53 -11.43
N ILE A 283 8.20 -25.62 -10.58
CA ILE A 283 7.76 -25.49 -9.17
C ILE A 283 6.31 -25.05 -9.12
N ARG A 284 5.97 -23.94 -9.81
CA ARG A 284 4.60 -23.46 -9.90
C ARG A 284 3.60 -24.53 -10.35
N ALA A 285 3.97 -25.34 -11.33
CA ALA A 285 3.11 -26.39 -11.88
C ALA A 285 2.77 -27.50 -10.86
N LYS A 286 3.47 -27.56 -9.72
CA LYS A 286 3.19 -28.49 -8.61
C LYS A 286 2.32 -27.86 -7.53
N CYS A 287 2.15 -26.53 -7.53
CA CYS A 287 1.32 -25.83 -6.55
C CYS A 287 -0.16 -25.94 -6.92
N TRP A 288 -1.01 -25.92 -5.89
CA TRP A 288 -2.44 -25.74 -6.06
C TRP A 288 -2.73 -24.34 -6.61
N GLU A 289 -3.66 -24.28 -7.54
CA GLU A 289 -4.03 -23.03 -8.19
C GLU A 289 -5.33 -22.48 -7.62
N MET A 290 -5.28 -21.25 -7.15
CA MET A 290 -6.34 -20.57 -6.42
C MET A 290 -7.24 -19.71 -7.33
N GLY A 291 -8.47 -19.51 -6.88
CA GLY A 291 -9.41 -18.55 -7.41
C GLY A 291 -9.95 -18.86 -8.81
N THR A 292 -10.71 -17.93 -9.37
CA THR A 292 -11.42 -18.11 -10.65
C THR A 292 -10.52 -18.12 -11.87
N GLY A 293 -9.34 -17.51 -11.78
CA GLY A 293 -8.39 -17.34 -12.91
C GLY A 293 -7.26 -18.35 -12.93
N TYR A 294 -7.07 -19.13 -11.85
CA TYR A 294 -5.96 -20.07 -11.67
C TYR A 294 -4.58 -19.42 -11.88
N ASN A 295 -4.45 -18.17 -11.53
CA ASN A 295 -3.20 -17.40 -11.67
C ASN A 295 -2.54 -17.10 -10.33
N ASP A 296 -3.15 -17.55 -9.24
CA ASP A 296 -2.65 -17.39 -7.90
C ASP A 296 -2.27 -18.75 -7.32
N ILE A 297 -1.26 -18.80 -6.45
CA ILE A 297 -0.81 -19.99 -5.72
C ILE A 297 -0.54 -19.60 -4.26
N ASP A 298 -0.64 -20.57 -3.34
CA ASP A 298 -0.31 -20.34 -1.93
C ASP A 298 1.19 -20.10 -1.73
N VAL A 299 1.54 -19.10 -0.94
CA VAL A 299 2.93 -18.74 -0.61
C VAL A 299 3.62 -19.81 0.22
N GLY A 300 2.92 -20.40 1.19
CA GLY A 300 3.45 -21.48 2.02
C GLY A 300 3.80 -22.69 1.16
N GLU A 301 2.89 -23.08 0.26
CA GLU A 301 3.14 -24.16 -0.69
C GLU A 301 4.26 -23.85 -1.67
N LEU A 302 4.30 -22.62 -2.22
CA LEU A 302 5.41 -22.20 -3.09
C LEU A 302 6.77 -22.41 -2.40
N LEU A 303 6.91 -21.92 -1.16
CA LEU A 303 8.15 -22.07 -0.38
C LEU A 303 8.45 -23.52 -0.03
N PHE A 304 7.42 -24.35 0.21
CA PHE A 304 7.57 -25.78 0.44
C PHE A 304 8.04 -26.49 -0.83
N ARG A 305 7.43 -26.24 -2.00
CA ARG A 305 7.80 -26.84 -3.28
C ARG A 305 9.21 -26.44 -3.75
N MET A 306 9.63 -25.22 -3.37
CA MET A 306 11.00 -24.78 -3.60
C MET A 306 11.99 -25.60 -2.75
N ASP A 307 11.66 -25.87 -1.49
CA ASP A 307 12.47 -26.68 -0.59
C ASP A 307 12.61 -28.13 -1.10
N GLU A 308 11.52 -28.72 -1.63
CA GLU A 308 11.56 -30.04 -2.25
C GLU A 308 12.40 -30.10 -3.55
N ALA A 309 12.42 -28.99 -4.31
CA ALA A 309 13.04 -28.97 -5.63
C ALA A 309 14.55 -28.70 -5.58
N TRP A 310 15.04 -28.14 -4.49
CA TRP A 310 16.41 -27.66 -4.37
C TRP A 310 17.13 -28.32 -3.21
N ASP A 311 18.34 -28.83 -3.50
CA ASP A 311 19.22 -29.42 -2.50
C ASP A 311 19.73 -28.35 -1.51
N ASP A 312 19.96 -28.71 -0.26
CA ASP A 312 20.46 -27.88 0.85
C ASP A 312 21.66 -26.98 0.49
N LEU A 313 22.43 -27.34 -0.54
CA LEU A 313 23.59 -26.60 -1.02
C LEU A 313 23.24 -25.33 -1.82
N LEU A 314 22.02 -25.23 -2.38
CA LEU A 314 21.60 -24.09 -3.19
C LEU A 314 20.77 -23.05 -2.39
N GLU A 315 20.41 -23.35 -1.14
CA GLU A 315 19.39 -22.62 -0.39
C GLU A 315 19.74 -22.06 1.00
N PRO A 316 20.88 -21.40 1.21
CA PRO A 316 21.08 -20.71 2.48
C PRO A 316 20.20 -19.44 2.56
N GLY A 317 18.91 -19.55 2.72
CA GLY A 317 18.00 -18.38 2.80
C GLY A 317 16.53 -18.76 2.77
N LEU A 318 16.20 -19.95 2.29
CA LEU A 318 14.81 -20.42 2.18
C LEU A 318 14.22 -20.74 3.56
N ALA A 319 14.94 -21.48 4.41
CA ALA A 319 14.47 -21.79 5.76
C ALA A 319 14.19 -20.51 6.59
N PRO A 320 15.08 -19.51 6.67
CA PRO A 320 14.75 -18.24 7.31
C PRO A 320 13.56 -17.51 6.70
N LEU A 321 13.31 -17.64 5.39
CA LEU A 321 12.15 -17.05 4.74
C LEU A 321 10.85 -17.76 5.14
N LYS A 322 10.85 -19.08 5.20
CA LYS A 322 9.74 -19.91 5.72
C LYS A 322 9.41 -19.54 7.16
N ASP A 323 10.41 -19.36 8.02
CA ASP A 323 10.22 -18.94 9.41
C ASP A 323 9.59 -17.54 9.50
N LYS A 324 10.01 -16.60 8.65
CA LYS A 324 9.40 -15.27 8.59
C LYS A 324 7.94 -15.33 8.15
N TRP A 325 7.60 -16.18 7.17
CA TRP A 325 6.21 -16.39 6.77
C TRP A 325 5.38 -16.99 7.90
N LYS A 326 5.87 -18.05 8.52
CA LYS A 326 5.22 -18.68 9.67
C LYS A 326 4.95 -17.68 10.81
N ALA A 327 5.84 -16.71 11.03
CA ALA A 327 5.63 -15.65 12.02
C ALA A 327 4.52 -14.66 11.65
N CYS A 328 4.12 -14.58 10.38
CA CYS A 328 2.97 -13.78 9.95
C CYS A 328 1.64 -14.50 10.20
N VAL A 329 1.60 -15.82 10.09
CA VAL A 329 0.36 -16.61 10.17
C VAL A 329 -0.01 -16.84 11.64
N VAL A 330 -1.20 -16.39 12.04
CA VAL A 330 -1.80 -16.63 13.37
C VAL A 330 -2.53 -17.96 13.37
N ALA A 331 -3.36 -18.18 12.36
CA ALA A 331 -4.08 -19.42 12.11
C ALA A 331 -4.31 -19.57 10.61
N SER A 332 -4.37 -20.80 10.13
CA SER A 332 -4.67 -21.10 8.73
C SER A 332 -5.17 -22.52 8.56
N GLY A 333 -5.90 -22.77 7.48
CA GLY A 333 -6.32 -24.11 7.11
C GLY A 333 -7.11 -24.16 5.81
N SER A 334 -7.30 -25.39 5.34
CA SER A 334 -8.04 -25.67 4.11
C SER A 334 -8.87 -26.95 4.24
N LEU A 335 -9.94 -27.02 3.42
CA LEU A 335 -10.76 -28.22 3.28
C LEU A 335 -10.88 -28.57 1.80
N ASN A 336 -11.01 -29.89 1.52
CA ASN A 336 -11.23 -30.42 0.18
C ASN A 336 -10.10 -30.10 -0.82
N ILE A 337 -8.90 -29.80 -0.33
CA ILE A 337 -7.70 -29.57 -1.10
C ILE A 337 -6.66 -30.61 -0.68
N LEU A 338 -6.03 -31.27 -1.64
CA LEU A 338 -5.01 -32.33 -1.36
C LEU A 338 -3.61 -31.75 -1.12
N HIS A 339 -3.49 -30.46 -0.95
CA HIS A 339 -2.26 -29.73 -0.74
C HIS A 339 -2.30 -29.01 0.62
N ASP A 340 -1.14 -28.76 1.19
CA ASP A 340 -1.00 -27.96 2.42
C ASP A 340 -0.99 -26.48 2.05
N VAL A 341 -2.17 -25.91 1.95
CA VAL A 341 -2.45 -24.53 1.55
C VAL A 341 -3.39 -23.88 2.57
N GLY A 342 -3.73 -22.63 2.36
CA GLY A 342 -4.69 -21.88 3.17
C GLY A 342 -4.03 -20.78 3.98
N SER A 343 -2.83 -20.33 3.59
CA SER A 343 -2.11 -19.27 4.29
C SER A 343 -2.30 -17.88 3.66
N ALA A 344 -1.77 -17.64 2.49
CA ALA A 344 -2.08 -16.50 1.62
C ALA A 344 -1.61 -16.76 0.19
N ALA A 345 -2.41 -16.33 -0.77
CA ALA A 345 -2.10 -16.43 -2.18
C ALA A 345 -1.04 -15.39 -2.61
N ILE A 346 -0.39 -15.67 -3.72
CA ILE A 346 0.45 -14.73 -4.46
C ILE A 346 0.18 -14.89 -5.96
N TRP A 347 0.09 -13.76 -6.67
CA TRP A 347 -0.05 -13.79 -8.11
C TRP A 347 1.16 -14.41 -8.80
N PHE A 348 0.94 -15.54 -9.45
CA PHE A 348 1.92 -16.22 -10.28
C PHE A 348 1.22 -16.79 -11.51
N PRO A 349 1.06 -16.03 -12.59
CA PRO A 349 0.27 -16.45 -13.74
C PRO A 349 0.82 -17.72 -14.41
N ARG A 350 -0.07 -18.46 -15.06
CA ARG A 350 0.28 -19.70 -15.78
C ARG A 350 1.13 -19.42 -17.02
N THR A 351 0.89 -18.31 -17.69
CA THR A 351 1.44 -18.04 -19.03
C THR A 351 1.98 -16.62 -19.12
N GLN A 352 2.92 -16.44 -20.04
CA GLN A 352 3.41 -15.13 -20.42
C GLN A 352 2.30 -14.17 -20.84
N GLN A 353 1.29 -14.66 -21.58
CA GLN A 353 0.17 -13.82 -22.04
C GLN A 353 -0.59 -13.17 -20.88
N TYR A 354 -0.87 -13.93 -19.80
CA TYR A 354 -1.48 -13.38 -18.60
C TYR A 354 -0.57 -12.39 -17.89
N TYR A 355 0.72 -12.71 -17.79
CA TYR A 355 1.70 -11.79 -17.23
C TYR A 355 1.74 -10.48 -18.02
N ASP A 356 1.88 -10.53 -19.35
CA ASP A 356 1.98 -9.37 -20.24
C ASP A 356 0.72 -8.48 -20.17
N GLY A 357 -0.45 -9.09 -19.98
CA GLY A 357 -1.72 -8.38 -19.86
C GLY A 357 -1.86 -7.57 -18.55
N LEU A 358 -1.20 -8.00 -17.47
CA LEU A 358 -1.49 -7.50 -16.12
C LEU A 358 -0.32 -6.85 -15.38
N TRP A 359 0.93 -7.11 -15.75
CA TRP A 359 2.10 -6.63 -14.98
C TRP A 359 2.11 -5.10 -14.76
N ARG A 360 1.58 -4.30 -15.71
CA ARG A 360 1.52 -2.84 -15.56
C ARG A 360 0.55 -2.39 -14.47
N ARG A 361 -0.53 -3.14 -14.26
CA ARG A 361 -1.46 -2.89 -13.14
C ARG A 361 -0.86 -3.37 -11.84
N TYR A 362 -0.25 -4.57 -11.87
CA TYR A 362 0.46 -5.12 -10.73
C TYR A 362 1.56 -4.18 -10.21
N ALA A 363 2.28 -3.52 -11.10
CA ALA A 363 3.32 -2.57 -10.77
C ALA A 363 2.84 -1.32 -9.99
N LYS A 364 1.52 -1.07 -9.92
CA LYS A 364 0.93 0.01 -9.11
C LYS A 364 0.69 -0.38 -7.65
N LEU A 365 0.62 -1.68 -7.35
CA LEU A 365 0.35 -2.19 -6.01
C LEU A 365 1.50 -1.89 -5.04
N GLU A 366 1.17 -1.76 -3.76
CA GLU A 366 2.19 -1.62 -2.70
C GLU A 366 3.15 -2.82 -2.69
N PHE A 367 2.65 -4.04 -2.95
CA PHE A 367 3.48 -5.24 -3.02
C PHE A 367 4.52 -5.19 -4.14
N ALA A 368 4.29 -4.39 -5.20
CA ALA A 368 5.25 -4.21 -6.30
C ALA A 368 6.62 -3.69 -5.83
N ARG A 369 6.67 -2.95 -4.69
CA ARG A 369 7.94 -2.50 -4.07
C ARG A 369 8.88 -3.65 -3.72
N TYR A 370 8.33 -4.83 -3.51
CA TYR A 370 9.09 -6.04 -3.21
C TYR A 370 9.51 -6.82 -4.46
N ARG A 371 9.27 -6.24 -5.64
CA ARG A 371 9.83 -6.63 -6.93
C ARG A 371 9.42 -8.02 -7.44
N TRP A 372 8.33 -8.58 -6.93
CA TRP A 372 7.85 -9.89 -7.39
C TRP A 372 7.53 -9.92 -8.89
N PHE A 373 6.84 -8.92 -9.42
CA PHE A 373 6.54 -8.85 -10.86
C PHE A 373 7.81 -8.79 -11.73
N GLN A 374 8.91 -8.26 -11.23
CA GLN A 374 10.21 -8.27 -11.92
C GLN A 374 10.81 -9.67 -11.94
N ILE A 375 10.62 -10.45 -10.87
CA ILE A 375 10.98 -11.87 -10.85
C ILE A 375 10.16 -12.63 -11.88
N LEU A 376 8.84 -12.42 -11.92
CA LEU A 376 7.96 -13.01 -12.92
C LEU A 376 8.33 -12.60 -14.35
N HIS A 377 8.76 -11.36 -14.55
CA HIS A 377 9.28 -10.92 -15.85
C HIS A 377 10.47 -11.76 -16.32
N ARG A 378 11.34 -12.16 -15.38
CA ARG A 378 12.45 -13.08 -15.69
C ARG A 378 11.97 -14.48 -16.04
N VAL A 379 10.90 -14.93 -15.40
CA VAL A 379 10.31 -16.24 -15.66
C VAL A 379 9.65 -16.31 -17.04
N PHE A 380 8.94 -15.26 -17.43
CA PHE A 380 8.10 -15.22 -18.62
C PHE A 380 8.69 -14.41 -19.78
N GLY A 381 9.43 -13.35 -19.48
CA GLY A 381 9.83 -12.39 -20.48
C GLY A 381 11.04 -12.83 -21.31
N PRO A 382 11.13 -12.40 -22.56
CA PRO A 382 12.41 -12.35 -23.24
C PRO A 382 13.28 -11.34 -22.47
N HIS A 383 14.48 -11.73 -22.08
CA HIS A 383 15.47 -10.83 -21.48
C HIS A 383 15.95 -9.84 -22.53
N GLY A 384 15.03 -9.04 -23.03
CA GLY A 384 15.22 -8.12 -24.13
C GLY A 384 16.07 -6.93 -23.74
N LYS A 385 16.68 -6.36 -24.75
CA LYS A 385 17.34 -5.06 -24.70
C LYS A 385 16.35 -4.00 -24.17
N PRO A 386 16.70 -3.20 -23.14
CA PRO A 386 15.81 -2.15 -22.66
C PRO A 386 15.55 -1.11 -23.76
N PRO A 387 14.42 -0.40 -23.70
CA PRO A 387 14.16 0.71 -24.61
C PRO A 387 15.23 1.79 -24.48
N SER A 388 15.52 2.49 -25.59
CA SER A 388 16.43 3.64 -25.58
C SER A 388 15.91 4.73 -24.65
N PRO A 389 16.79 5.46 -23.94
CA PRO A 389 16.41 6.62 -23.16
C PRO A 389 15.71 7.67 -24.04
N GLU A 390 14.77 8.43 -23.45
CA GLU A 390 14.08 9.54 -24.12
C GLU A 390 14.36 10.83 -23.35
N LEU A 391 14.91 11.83 -24.03
CA LEU A 391 15.16 13.16 -23.48
C LEU A 391 13.87 13.98 -23.52
N VAL A 392 13.43 14.49 -22.37
CA VAL A 392 12.26 15.38 -22.24
C VAL A 392 12.71 16.84 -22.33
N SER A 393 13.74 17.21 -21.59
CA SER A 393 14.29 18.56 -21.58
C SER A 393 15.76 18.57 -21.15
N GLN A 394 16.47 19.64 -21.52
CA GLN A 394 17.81 19.93 -21.02
C GLN A 394 18.02 21.41 -20.75
N GLY A 395 18.97 21.73 -19.88
CA GLY A 395 19.35 23.12 -19.59
C GLY A 395 20.47 23.19 -18.55
N MET A 396 21.18 24.31 -18.52
CA MET A 396 22.24 24.54 -17.53
C MET A 396 21.63 24.90 -16.17
N VAL A 397 22.20 24.33 -15.11
CA VAL A 397 21.88 24.68 -13.71
C VAL A 397 23.21 24.70 -12.95
N LEU A 398 23.63 25.86 -12.53
CA LEU A 398 25.00 26.07 -12.03
C LEU A 398 26.02 25.62 -13.08
N SER A 399 27.05 24.90 -12.68
CA SER A 399 28.06 24.31 -13.59
C SER A 399 27.65 22.96 -14.18
N ASN A 400 26.38 22.55 -14.02
CA ASN A 400 25.92 21.24 -14.46
C ASN A 400 24.90 21.37 -15.58
N LEU A 401 24.99 20.49 -16.57
CA LEU A 401 23.91 20.26 -17.50
C LEU A 401 22.85 19.39 -16.82
N ARG A 402 21.65 19.90 -16.66
CA ARG A 402 20.49 19.15 -16.17
C ARG A 402 19.78 18.50 -17.35
N LEU A 403 19.63 17.20 -17.30
CA LEU A 403 18.83 16.42 -18.23
C LEU A 403 17.56 15.94 -17.52
N GLU A 404 16.43 16.11 -18.14
CA GLU A 404 15.19 15.44 -17.75
C GLU A 404 14.97 14.27 -18.71
N LEU A 405 15.05 13.06 -18.18
CA LEU A 405 14.88 11.82 -18.93
C LEU A 405 13.53 11.21 -18.58
N LYS A 406 12.87 10.63 -19.57
CA LYS A 406 11.66 9.85 -19.38
C LYS A 406 12.03 8.40 -19.05
N GLN A 407 11.43 7.88 -18.00
CA GLN A 407 11.52 6.46 -17.70
C GLN A 407 10.57 5.71 -18.66
N PRO A 408 11.06 4.77 -19.47
CA PRO A 408 10.22 3.98 -20.34
C PRO A 408 9.31 3.05 -19.51
N ASP A 409 8.21 2.65 -20.10
CA ASP A 409 7.34 1.61 -19.57
C ASP A 409 8.03 0.24 -19.73
N TYR A 410 8.85 -0.10 -18.74
CA TYR A 410 9.67 -1.30 -18.71
C TYR A 410 9.54 -1.96 -17.33
N PRO A 411 9.37 -3.29 -17.25
CA PRO A 411 9.02 -3.97 -16.00
C PRO A 411 10.12 -3.98 -14.94
N ASP A 412 11.36 -3.71 -15.34
CA ASP A 412 12.51 -3.73 -14.45
C ASP A 412 13.01 -2.33 -14.10
N SER A 413 13.71 -2.23 -12.98
CA SER A 413 14.51 -1.04 -12.69
C SER A 413 15.57 -0.86 -13.76
N LEU A 414 15.72 0.34 -14.28
CA LEU A 414 16.76 0.68 -15.23
C LEU A 414 17.78 1.58 -14.57
N TRP A 415 19.04 1.31 -14.81
CA TRP A 415 20.13 2.25 -14.56
C TRP A 415 20.44 3.00 -15.84
N TYR A 416 20.83 4.25 -15.70
CA TYR A 416 21.23 5.07 -16.83
C TYR A 416 22.70 5.41 -16.70
N ILE A 417 23.44 5.21 -17.79
CA ILE A 417 24.84 5.54 -17.90
C ILE A 417 24.95 6.75 -18.82
N VAL A 418 25.41 7.86 -18.29
CA VAL A 418 25.61 9.10 -19.05
C VAL A 418 27.10 9.32 -19.23
N LYS A 419 27.58 9.32 -20.48
CA LYS A 419 28.96 9.43 -20.83
C LYS A 419 29.21 10.73 -21.61
N PRO A 420 30.02 11.67 -21.08
CA PRO A 420 30.47 12.85 -21.86
C PRO A 420 31.27 12.45 -23.08
N ARG A 421 31.07 13.18 -24.19
CA ARG A 421 31.82 13.00 -25.44
C ARG A 421 32.30 14.36 -25.98
N PRO A 422 33.52 14.52 -26.51
CA PRO A 422 34.56 13.47 -26.58
C PRO A 422 34.98 13.02 -25.16
N TRP A 423 35.36 11.76 -25.04
CA TRP A 423 35.89 11.23 -23.80
C TRP A 423 37.30 11.82 -23.59
N VAL A 424 37.48 12.63 -22.59
CA VAL A 424 38.75 13.24 -22.19
C VAL A 424 39.27 12.51 -20.95
N GLU A 425 40.60 12.42 -20.83
CA GLU A 425 41.22 11.82 -19.63
C GLU A 425 40.73 12.54 -18.37
N GLY A 426 40.20 11.76 -17.43
CA GLY A 426 39.54 12.27 -16.21
C GLY A 426 38.02 12.38 -16.31
N SER A 427 37.39 12.25 -17.47
CA SER A 427 35.93 12.18 -17.59
C SER A 427 35.41 10.93 -16.88
N GLN A 428 34.33 11.09 -16.13
CA GLN A 428 33.65 9.98 -15.46
C GLN A 428 32.26 9.77 -16.05
N ALA A 429 31.86 8.52 -16.21
CA ALA A 429 30.49 8.18 -16.51
C ALA A 429 29.62 8.43 -15.25
N ILE A 430 28.45 9.00 -15.46
CA ILE A 430 27.48 9.23 -14.38
C ILE A 430 26.46 8.10 -14.41
N PHE A 431 26.23 7.50 -13.26
CA PHE A 431 25.22 6.47 -13.08
C PHE A 431 24.02 7.09 -12.39
N ALA A 432 22.83 6.93 -12.98
CA ALA A 432 21.58 7.37 -12.40
C ALA A 432 20.62 6.19 -12.26
N GLU A 433 20.05 6.03 -11.07
CA GLU A 433 19.03 5.04 -10.78
C GLU A 433 17.77 5.79 -10.34
N PRO A 434 16.76 5.97 -11.22
CA PRO A 434 15.51 6.60 -10.85
C PRO A 434 14.69 5.70 -9.92
N GLU A 435 13.85 6.30 -9.09
CA GLU A 435 12.88 5.56 -8.29
C GLU A 435 11.89 4.83 -9.21
N PHE A 436 11.53 3.60 -8.84
CA PHE A 436 10.58 2.81 -9.60
C PHE A 436 9.20 3.51 -9.64
N GLY A 437 8.58 3.55 -10.83
CA GLY A 437 7.30 4.23 -11.05
C GLY A 437 7.39 5.74 -11.28
N GLN A 438 8.58 6.32 -11.20
CA GLN A 438 8.80 7.72 -11.55
C GLN A 438 8.73 7.89 -13.07
N LYS A 439 7.86 8.77 -13.57
CA LYS A 439 7.67 8.96 -15.02
C LYS A 439 8.84 9.69 -15.69
N THR A 440 9.41 10.66 -15.00
CA THR A 440 10.59 11.42 -15.43
C THR A 440 11.54 11.61 -14.23
N PHE A 441 12.82 11.75 -14.50
CA PHE A 441 13.86 11.98 -13.50
C PHE A 441 14.94 12.91 -14.03
N PHE A 442 15.73 13.50 -13.13
CA PHE A 442 16.77 14.43 -13.49
C PHE A 442 18.15 13.81 -13.29
N VAL A 443 19.03 14.03 -14.29
CA VAL A 443 20.46 13.72 -14.20
C VAL A 443 21.24 15.03 -14.33
N TYR A 444 22.19 15.25 -13.44
CA TYR A 444 23.06 16.42 -13.44
C TYR A 444 24.46 16.00 -13.87
N VAL A 445 24.94 16.55 -14.98
CA VAL A 445 26.22 16.22 -15.61
C VAL A 445 27.14 17.42 -15.49
N PRO A 446 28.26 17.34 -14.76
CA PRO A 446 29.28 18.38 -14.78
C PRO A 446 29.85 18.56 -16.18
N VAL A 447 29.83 19.78 -16.68
CA VAL A 447 30.34 20.13 -18.02
C VAL A 447 31.16 21.41 -17.95
N SER A 448 32.21 21.51 -18.80
CA SER A 448 33.11 22.66 -18.84
C SER A 448 33.27 23.25 -20.25
N GLY A 449 32.47 22.81 -21.21
CA GLY A 449 32.46 23.26 -22.60
C GLY A 449 31.37 22.56 -23.39
N PRO A 450 31.09 22.98 -24.63
CA PRO A 450 30.09 22.36 -25.50
C PRO A 450 30.51 20.91 -25.85
N GLY A 451 29.53 20.04 -26.05
CA GLY A 451 29.84 18.64 -26.33
C GLY A 451 28.61 17.78 -26.62
N TRP A 452 28.81 16.50 -26.46
CA TRP A 452 27.78 15.48 -26.63
C TRP A 452 27.73 14.59 -25.40
N LEU A 453 26.55 14.11 -25.07
CA LEU A 453 26.35 13.04 -24.12
C LEU A 453 25.87 11.80 -24.87
N GLU A 454 26.42 10.66 -24.50
CA GLU A 454 25.91 9.35 -24.87
C GLU A 454 25.19 8.79 -23.64
N ILE A 455 23.92 8.45 -23.78
CA ILE A 455 23.06 7.98 -22.68
C ILE A 455 22.53 6.61 -23.03
N GLU A 456 22.76 5.65 -22.16
CA GLU A 456 22.31 4.27 -22.31
C GLU A 456 21.48 3.86 -21.08
N ALA A 457 20.44 3.05 -21.29
CA ALA A 457 19.75 2.37 -20.21
C ALA A 457 20.28 0.94 -20.09
N VAL A 458 20.47 0.48 -18.85
CA VAL A 458 20.96 -0.86 -18.54
C VAL A 458 19.96 -1.55 -17.62
N ASN A 459 19.53 -2.73 -17.97
CA ASN A 459 18.66 -3.54 -17.10
C ASN A 459 19.48 -4.33 -16.06
N PRO A 460 18.84 -4.94 -15.05
CA PRO A 460 19.53 -5.70 -14.00
C PRO A 460 20.37 -6.89 -14.49
N TRP A 461 20.20 -7.30 -15.74
CA TRP A 461 20.95 -8.42 -16.36
C TRP A 461 22.11 -7.96 -17.23
N GLY A 462 22.36 -6.66 -17.28
CA GLY A 462 23.45 -6.08 -18.04
C GLY A 462 23.15 -5.90 -19.53
N ALA A 463 21.90 -6.13 -20.00
CA ALA A 463 21.54 -5.76 -21.36
C ALA A 463 21.44 -4.24 -21.48
N ILE A 464 22.03 -3.70 -22.55
CA ILE A 464 22.20 -2.26 -22.78
C ILE A 464 21.27 -1.83 -23.92
N SER A 465 20.59 -0.70 -23.77
CA SER A 465 19.76 -0.08 -24.82
C SER A 465 20.60 0.42 -26.01
N ASP A 466 19.92 0.86 -27.07
CA ASP A 466 20.56 1.76 -28.02
C ASP A 466 20.87 3.09 -27.37
N SER A 467 22.02 3.70 -27.74
CA SER A 467 22.43 4.96 -27.15
C SER A 467 21.55 6.12 -27.64
N LEU A 468 21.17 7.00 -26.73
CA LEU A 468 20.67 8.33 -27.05
C LEU A 468 21.85 9.31 -27.06
N TYR A 469 22.01 10.06 -28.16
CA TYR A 469 23.02 11.10 -28.25
C TYR A 469 22.40 12.48 -28.09
N VAL A 470 22.89 13.24 -27.12
CA VAL A 470 22.38 14.58 -26.78
C VAL A 470 23.49 15.60 -26.97
N ALA A 471 23.31 16.48 -27.94
CA ALA A 471 24.20 17.65 -28.12
C ALA A 471 23.81 18.73 -27.10
N TYR A 472 24.79 19.41 -26.55
CA TYR A 472 24.56 20.58 -25.69
C TYR A 472 25.56 21.68 -25.98
N ASP A 473 25.06 22.91 -25.90
CA ASP A 473 25.87 24.12 -25.89
C ASP A 473 26.24 24.43 -24.43
N TYR A 474 27.43 24.95 -24.24
CA TYR A 474 27.92 25.39 -22.94
C TYR A 474 27.82 26.91 -22.86
N GLU A 475 27.03 27.38 -21.94
CA GLU A 475 27.06 28.77 -21.51
C GLU A 475 27.71 28.83 -20.13
N GLU A 476 28.72 29.68 -19.98
CA GLU A 476 29.34 29.85 -18.67
C GLU A 476 28.28 30.31 -17.65
N PRO A 477 28.10 29.58 -16.54
CA PRO A 477 27.02 29.90 -15.62
C PRO A 477 27.20 31.31 -15.04
N GLY A 478 26.11 32.07 -15.00
CA GLY A 478 26.06 33.33 -14.30
C GLY A 478 26.02 33.15 -12.77
N LEU A 479 25.70 34.22 -12.04
CA LEU A 479 25.41 34.11 -10.62
C LEU A 479 24.10 33.35 -10.43
N GLU A 480 24.15 32.13 -9.94
CA GLU A 480 23.00 31.27 -9.72
C GLU A 480 22.88 30.81 -8.26
N LEU A 481 21.66 30.49 -7.86
CA LEU A 481 21.32 29.97 -6.53
C LEU A 481 20.27 28.87 -6.64
N LEU A 482 20.55 27.73 -6.06
CA LEU A 482 19.66 26.58 -5.99
C LEU A 482 19.45 26.14 -4.54
N VAL A 483 18.24 25.73 -4.19
CA VAL A 483 17.96 25.05 -2.92
C VAL A 483 17.45 23.64 -3.19
N ALA A 484 18.07 22.66 -2.55
CA ALA A 484 17.69 21.26 -2.68
C ALA A 484 17.63 20.56 -1.31
N PRO A 485 16.64 19.71 -1.09
CA PRO A 485 15.41 19.54 -1.88
C PRO A 485 14.49 20.77 -1.78
N ASN A 486 13.70 21.02 -2.80
CA ASN A 486 12.68 22.09 -2.77
C ASN A 486 11.41 21.58 -3.49
N PRO A 487 10.31 21.30 -2.79
CA PRO A 487 10.06 21.66 -1.38
C PRO A 487 10.87 20.82 -0.38
N VAL A 488 11.20 21.44 0.75
CA VAL A 488 11.88 20.77 1.87
C VAL A 488 10.87 19.99 2.70
N ARG A 489 10.88 18.67 2.58
CA ARG A 489 10.05 17.75 3.39
C ARG A 489 10.74 17.30 4.68
N SER A 490 12.06 17.14 4.63
CA SER A 490 12.89 16.83 5.78
C SER A 490 13.93 17.92 6.00
N ARG A 491 13.90 18.58 7.16
CA ARG A 491 14.84 19.65 7.51
C ARG A 491 16.27 19.18 7.71
N SER A 492 16.50 17.88 7.78
CA SER A 492 17.83 17.30 7.93
C SER A 492 18.66 17.27 6.63
N LEU A 493 18.06 17.56 5.47
CA LEU A 493 18.71 17.41 4.17
C LEU A 493 18.75 18.70 3.33
N ALA A 494 18.29 19.83 3.88
CA ALA A 494 18.21 21.08 3.12
C ALA A 494 19.57 21.74 2.94
N SER A 495 19.92 22.09 1.70
CA SER A 495 21.12 22.84 1.36
C SER A 495 20.83 23.91 0.30
N ALA A 496 21.54 25.02 0.35
CA ALA A 496 21.63 26.02 -0.69
C ALA A 496 22.97 25.86 -1.42
N LYS A 497 22.92 25.80 -2.74
CA LYS A 497 24.09 25.76 -3.61
C LYS A 497 24.09 26.99 -4.51
N TRP A 498 25.24 27.52 -4.79
CA TRP A 498 25.39 28.64 -5.75
C TRP A 498 26.64 28.44 -6.59
N TYR A 499 26.67 29.16 -7.71
CA TYR A 499 27.85 29.25 -8.57
C TYR A 499 28.29 30.70 -8.67
N LEU A 500 29.60 30.94 -8.50
CA LEU A 500 30.25 32.23 -8.76
C LEU A 500 31.04 32.12 -10.05
N PRO A 501 30.72 32.92 -11.10
CA PRO A 501 31.56 33.01 -12.29
C PRO A 501 32.93 33.58 -11.96
N GLU A 502 33.88 33.44 -12.86
CA GLU A 502 35.25 33.92 -12.69
C GLU A 502 35.32 35.37 -12.16
N GLY A 503 36.21 35.62 -11.21
CA GLY A 503 36.43 36.92 -10.61
C GLY A 503 37.22 36.87 -9.32
N SER A 504 37.62 38.04 -8.82
CA SER A 504 38.37 38.21 -7.58
C SER A 504 37.55 37.86 -6.33
N THR A 505 38.24 37.64 -5.22
CA THR A 505 37.68 37.54 -3.86
C THR A 505 36.47 38.43 -3.65
N VAL A 506 35.33 37.85 -3.32
CA VAL A 506 34.06 38.54 -3.17
C VAL A 506 33.35 38.17 -1.88
N MET A 507 32.66 39.14 -1.30
CA MET A 507 31.74 38.90 -0.19
C MET A 507 30.46 38.25 -0.69
N VAL A 508 30.16 37.09 -0.13
CA VAL A 508 28.92 36.33 -0.38
C VAL A 508 27.98 36.56 0.80
N GLU A 509 26.82 37.11 0.52
CA GLU A 509 25.75 37.28 1.52
C GLU A 509 24.56 36.41 1.15
N LEU A 510 24.20 35.49 2.05
CA LEU A 510 22.99 34.64 1.97
C LEU A 510 22.00 35.07 3.04
N LYS A 511 20.77 35.38 2.65
CA LYS A 511 19.71 35.83 3.58
C LYS A 511 18.40 35.10 3.28
N LEU A 512 17.80 34.50 4.31
CA LEU A 512 16.49 33.86 4.21
C LEU A 512 15.43 34.79 4.82
N PHE A 513 14.35 35.00 4.08
CA PHE A 513 13.22 35.83 4.49
C PHE A 513 11.95 35.00 4.56
N ASN A 514 11.08 35.27 5.52
CA ASN A 514 9.74 34.70 5.56
C ASN A 514 8.79 35.44 4.59
N SER A 515 7.55 34.96 4.49
CA SER A 515 6.52 35.55 3.61
C SER A 515 6.14 37.00 3.96
N ARG A 516 6.54 37.50 5.13
CA ARG A 516 6.34 38.91 5.56
C ARG A 516 7.55 39.79 5.26
N GLY A 517 8.57 39.25 4.58
CA GLY A 517 9.81 39.99 4.27
C GLY A 517 10.77 40.15 5.46
N GLN A 518 10.51 39.47 6.60
CA GLN A 518 11.39 39.51 7.75
C GLN A 518 12.54 38.54 7.55
N LYS A 519 13.77 38.99 7.80
CA LYS A 519 14.97 38.15 7.74
C LYS A 519 14.95 37.18 8.91
N VAL A 520 15.00 35.87 8.60
CA VAL A 520 14.97 34.78 9.59
C VAL A 520 16.31 34.09 9.74
N LEU A 521 17.18 34.18 8.72
CA LEU A 521 18.52 33.61 8.76
C LEU A 521 19.45 34.40 7.84
N SER A 522 20.73 34.50 8.18
CA SER A 522 21.73 35.09 7.27
C SER A 522 23.12 34.52 7.54
N ARG A 523 23.90 34.44 6.47
CA ARG A 523 25.32 34.08 6.49
C ARG A 523 26.07 34.98 5.54
N SER A 524 27.26 35.42 5.95
CA SER A 524 28.16 36.21 5.12
C SER A 524 29.58 35.69 5.30
N PHE A 525 30.30 35.54 4.20
CA PHE A 525 31.69 35.08 4.19
C PHE A 525 32.37 35.55 2.91
N GLU A 526 33.67 35.48 2.92
CA GLU A 526 34.48 35.80 1.76
C GLU A 526 34.78 34.52 0.97
N GLN A 527 34.48 34.53 -0.33
CA GLN A 527 34.84 33.44 -1.24
C GLN A 527 36.01 33.90 -2.11
N THR A 528 37.10 33.17 -2.06
CA THR A 528 38.37 33.56 -2.69
C THR A 528 38.57 32.93 -4.06
N GLU A 529 37.81 31.87 -4.37
CA GLU A 529 37.89 31.15 -5.64
C GLU A 529 36.56 31.14 -6.37
N PRO A 530 36.54 31.24 -7.71
CA PRO A 530 35.33 31.02 -8.50
C PRO A 530 34.86 29.57 -8.37
N GLY A 531 33.61 29.31 -8.68
CA GLY A 531 33.03 27.98 -8.65
C GLY A 531 31.85 27.80 -7.71
N GLU A 532 31.58 26.57 -7.38
CA GLU A 532 30.42 26.20 -6.56
C GLU A 532 30.65 26.47 -5.08
N GLY A 533 29.63 26.98 -4.41
CA GLY A 533 29.54 27.07 -2.97
C GLY A 533 28.33 26.34 -2.43
N ILE A 534 28.41 25.86 -1.18
CA ILE A 534 27.31 25.18 -0.52
C ILE A 534 27.08 25.69 0.89
N TRP A 535 25.83 25.91 1.24
CA TRP A 535 25.40 26.19 2.61
C TRP A 535 24.41 25.11 3.05
N LEU A 536 24.81 24.32 4.05
CA LEU A 536 23.95 23.33 4.65
C LEU A 536 22.95 24.04 5.58
N LEU A 537 21.77 24.39 5.04
CA LEU A 537 20.69 25.01 5.81
C LEU A 537 20.26 24.09 6.96
N SER A 538 20.31 22.80 6.75
CA SER A 538 20.03 21.80 7.78
C SER A 538 21.01 21.83 8.97
N ALA A 539 22.19 22.40 8.83
CA ALA A 539 23.14 22.57 9.93
C ALA A 539 22.79 23.77 10.82
N GLU A 540 21.98 24.71 10.34
CA GLU A 540 21.63 25.93 11.07
C GLU A 540 20.51 25.67 12.09
N PRO A 541 20.74 25.92 13.40
CA PRO A 541 19.74 25.69 14.43
C PRO A 541 18.44 26.45 14.22
N ASP A 542 18.53 27.69 13.71
CA ASP A 542 17.36 28.53 13.47
C ASP A 542 16.55 28.07 12.25
N PHE A 543 17.19 27.51 11.24
CA PHE A 543 16.49 26.86 10.13
C PHE A 543 15.62 25.68 10.60
N ARG A 544 16.14 24.87 11.51
CA ARG A 544 15.41 23.72 12.07
C ARG A 544 14.16 24.13 12.87
N LYS A 545 14.12 25.36 13.38
CA LYS A 545 12.98 25.90 14.16
C LYS A 545 11.90 26.55 13.27
N LEU A 546 12.17 26.76 11.97
CA LEU A 546 11.20 27.40 11.07
C LEU A 546 9.95 26.54 10.94
N GLY A 547 8.79 27.17 10.94
CA GLY A 547 7.49 26.54 10.66
C GLY A 547 7.36 26.16 9.19
N ARG A 548 6.25 25.46 8.85
CA ARG A 548 5.84 25.26 7.47
C ARG A 548 5.54 26.60 6.81
N GLY A 549 5.88 26.75 5.54
CA GLY A 549 5.62 27.98 4.83
C GLY A 549 6.53 28.22 3.64
N ILE A 550 6.35 29.40 3.04
CA ILE A 550 7.14 29.84 1.90
C ILE A 550 8.14 30.88 2.40
N PHE A 551 9.38 30.71 1.97
CA PHE A 551 10.51 31.56 2.26
C PHE A 551 11.19 31.99 0.96
N ILE A 552 11.93 33.08 1.02
CA ILE A 552 12.78 33.56 -0.09
C ILE A 552 14.22 33.54 0.39
N LEU A 553 15.05 32.75 -0.27
CA LEU A 553 16.51 32.80 -0.09
C LEU A 553 17.11 33.77 -1.10
N SER A 554 17.88 34.71 -0.61
CA SER A 554 18.61 35.70 -1.39
C SER A 554 20.10 35.41 -1.31
N LEU A 555 20.74 35.35 -2.47
CA LEU A 555 22.19 35.38 -2.61
C LEU A 555 22.57 36.76 -3.17
N LYS A 556 23.53 37.43 -2.53
CA LYS A 556 24.10 38.68 -2.99
C LYS A 556 25.63 38.59 -3.06
N VAL A 557 26.17 38.98 -4.18
CA VAL A 557 27.61 39.01 -4.44
C VAL A 557 27.96 40.35 -5.11
N GLY A 558 28.57 41.25 -4.35
CA GLY A 558 28.85 42.59 -4.80
C GLY A 558 27.56 43.33 -5.20
N LYS A 559 27.43 43.74 -6.46
CA LYS A 559 26.23 44.38 -7.03
C LYS A 559 25.20 43.42 -7.61
N ARG A 560 25.55 42.13 -7.77
CA ARG A 560 24.66 41.10 -8.32
C ARG A 560 23.87 40.42 -7.22
N SER A 561 22.66 40.02 -7.50
CA SER A 561 21.84 39.22 -6.58
C SER A 561 20.92 38.29 -7.33
N CYS A 562 20.63 37.14 -6.76
CA CYS A 562 19.58 36.22 -7.21
C CYS A 562 18.73 35.76 -6.03
N LEU A 563 17.52 35.34 -6.34
CA LEU A 563 16.51 34.94 -5.38
C LEU A 563 15.95 33.57 -5.76
N VAL A 564 15.74 32.71 -4.77
CA VAL A 564 15.03 31.47 -4.96
C VAL A 564 13.91 31.32 -3.93
N LYS A 565 12.76 30.82 -4.39
CA LYS A 565 11.63 30.47 -3.52
C LYS A 565 11.90 29.11 -2.88
N LEU A 566 11.76 29.05 -1.57
CA LEU A 566 11.90 27.83 -0.75
C LEU A 566 10.57 27.52 -0.09
N ALA A 567 10.06 26.30 -0.27
CA ALA A 567 8.89 25.80 0.43
C ALA A 567 9.30 24.80 1.50
N ILE A 568 8.84 24.96 2.74
CA ILE A 568 8.96 24.01 3.85
C ILE A 568 7.58 23.40 4.08
N LEU A 569 7.43 22.08 3.91
CA LEU A 569 6.18 21.32 4.03
C LEU A 569 6.02 20.63 5.37
#